data_e4793dc90a1c9f2939c3be755d94557a
#
_entry.id   e4793dc90a1c9f2939c3be755d94557a
#
_cell.length_a   1.000
_cell.length_b   1.000
_cell.length_c   1.000
_cell.angle_alpha   90.00
_cell.angle_beta   90.00
_cell.angle_gamma   90.00
#
_symmetry.space_group_name_H-M   'P 1'
#
loop_
_entity.id
_entity.type
_entity.pdbx_description
1 polymer ?
#
loop_
_entity_poly.entity_id
_entity_poly.type
_entity_poly.pdbx_seq_one_letter_code
_entity_poly.pdbx_strand_id
1 'polypeptide(L)'
;MARAARIMEILQDMIHIDSETNTLKERQMEGYLQQFFSHLDGVVSGLIHVPDDNCQRSVVYGLVRGSTAHTVIFMNHHDVVDVKSYGYLRDQAFDPQGLYKALERAPLSEEVRRDWESGEWLFGRGACDMKGGAAAQLAVFEDYAFQPGQASLIYLSLPDEETYSAGMRTAITLLNELRSSYDLTYDILIDSEPNHKEQGKLVAYTGSVGKIQPVVLVQGKPVHIGCYDKGINPVGILAHLIAATEGSPDLTDCCDGEQTPPPAWVYLRDRKERYDVTLPQRVAAALNLLTYDKTPDDVMYVLLEETRRAVHDLQQTMGSDLPVSVCSADELLQQASAYPGFDVFYEAAKQASFVALQEGSSTYVEETIHLLEQILDFTGMTAPMAVVAFAPPYYPAADSLSFPTPAFTGLLEKIPTLMDVRFDRYFNGVSDCSYCCVDPDFDESMVEKNLLLWGKAYPFDLDSLKKLQIPFLLLGPWGKDLHEGTERVHIDSVSRKLPHILDAIISYVGRE
;
A
#
# COMPACT_ATOMS: atom_id res chain seq x y z
N MET A 1 -3.96 34.37 -8.79
CA MET A 1 -5.07 33.97 -9.70
C MET A 1 -4.57 33.10 -10.86
N ALA A 2 -3.42 33.41 -11.47
CA ALA A 2 -2.88 32.61 -12.59
C ALA A 2 -2.54 31.15 -12.20
N ARG A 3 -1.79 30.95 -11.09
CA ARG A 3 -1.42 29.60 -10.62
C ARG A 3 -2.65 28.75 -10.26
N ALA A 4 -3.65 29.29 -9.55
CA ALA A 4 -4.86 28.55 -9.22
C ALA A 4 -5.62 28.06 -10.48
N ALA A 5 -5.69 28.89 -11.52
CA ALA A 5 -6.27 28.48 -12.81
C ALA A 5 -5.41 27.37 -13.48
N ARG A 6 -4.08 27.51 -13.44
CA ARG A 6 -3.15 26.50 -13.98
C ARG A 6 -3.28 25.15 -13.28
N ILE A 7 -3.39 25.16 -11.94
CA ILE A 7 -3.64 23.91 -11.18
C ILE A 7 -4.94 23.24 -11.60
N MET A 8 -6.01 24.02 -11.75
CA MET A 8 -7.30 23.46 -12.19
C MET A 8 -7.27 22.96 -13.63
N GLU A 9 -6.48 23.57 -14.51
CA GLU A 9 -6.24 23.08 -15.87
C GLU A 9 -5.49 21.72 -15.83
N ILE A 10 -4.34 21.65 -15.14
CA ILE A 10 -3.56 20.44 -14.97
C ILE A 10 -4.41 19.32 -14.36
N LEU A 11 -5.18 19.62 -13.31
CA LEU A 11 -6.03 18.64 -12.65
C LEU A 11 -7.10 18.08 -13.59
N GLN A 12 -7.75 18.93 -14.38
CA GLN A 12 -8.74 18.47 -15.35
C GLN A 12 -8.09 17.62 -16.46
N ASP A 13 -6.93 18.02 -16.97
CA ASP A 13 -6.17 17.21 -17.94
C ASP A 13 -5.81 15.83 -17.37
N MET A 14 -5.33 15.79 -16.11
CA MET A 14 -4.98 14.52 -15.44
C MET A 14 -6.23 13.66 -15.20
N ILE A 15 -7.37 14.23 -14.78
CA ILE A 15 -8.60 13.46 -14.58
C ILE A 15 -9.10 12.84 -15.90
N HIS A 16 -8.97 13.54 -17.02
CA HIS A 16 -9.37 13.00 -18.33
C HIS A 16 -8.54 11.78 -18.77
N ILE A 17 -7.39 11.55 -18.15
CA ILE A 17 -6.57 10.36 -18.42
C ILE A 17 -7.07 9.22 -17.53
N ASP A 18 -7.65 8.19 -18.15
CA ASP A 18 -7.98 6.94 -17.45
C ASP A 18 -6.67 6.20 -17.16
N SER A 19 -6.23 6.25 -15.89
CA SER A 19 -5.03 5.59 -15.40
C SER A 19 -5.37 4.50 -14.39
N GLU A 20 -6.38 3.67 -14.71
CA GLU A 20 -6.81 2.57 -13.83
C GLU A 20 -5.64 1.64 -13.49
N THR A 21 -5.44 1.43 -12.18
CA THR A 21 -4.35 0.61 -11.62
C THR A 21 -4.34 -0.80 -12.18
N ASN A 22 -3.17 -1.41 -12.23
CA ASN A 22 -2.94 -2.75 -12.80
C ASN A 22 -3.35 -2.89 -14.29
N THR A 23 -3.32 -1.79 -15.04
CA THR A 23 -3.61 -1.81 -16.48
C THR A 23 -2.55 -1.03 -17.27
N LEU A 24 -2.48 -1.30 -18.58
CA LEU A 24 -1.65 -0.52 -19.50
C LEU A 24 -2.04 0.98 -19.59
N LYS A 25 -3.18 1.36 -19.01
CA LYS A 25 -3.69 2.73 -19.04
C LYS A 25 -2.85 3.70 -18.19
N GLU A 26 -2.22 3.21 -17.12
CA GLU A 26 -1.32 4.02 -16.28
C GLU A 26 -0.23 4.71 -17.12
N ARG A 27 0.27 4.05 -18.16
CA ARG A 27 1.28 4.59 -19.08
C ARG A 27 0.86 5.87 -19.81
N GLN A 28 -0.43 6.14 -19.92
CA GLN A 28 -0.91 7.40 -20.52
C GLN A 28 -0.56 8.58 -19.63
N MET A 29 -0.63 8.39 -18.30
CA MET A 29 -0.22 9.43 -17.35
C MET A 29 1.30 9.61 -17.35
N GLU A 30 2.07 8.52 -17.43
CA GLU A 30 3.53 8.60 -17.61
C GLU A 30 3.90 9.43 -18.83
N GLY A 31 3.23 9.19 -19.98
CA GLY A 31 3.44 9.97 -21.20
C GLY A 31 3.09 11.45 -21.05
N TYR A 32 2.00 11.76 -20.35
CA TYR A 32 1.62 13.14 -20.01
C TYR A 32 2.69 13.85 -19.19
N LEU A 33 3.16 13.21 -18.14
CA LEU A 33 4.20 13.77 -17.27
C LEU A 33 5.55 13.94 -17.98
N GLN A 34 5.96 12.96 -18.80
CA GLN A 34 7.16 13.10 -19.64
C GLN A 34 7.06 14.30 -20.59
N GLN A 35 5.93 14.43 -21.28
CA GLN A 35 5.69 15.57 -22.14
C GLN A 35 5.73 16.89 -21.37
N PHE A 36 5.13 16.92 -20.18
CA PHE A 36 5.14 18.10 -19.31
C PHE A 36 6.59 18.52 -18.98
N PHE A 37 7.42 17.61 -18.50
CA PHE A 37 8.82 17.92 -18.16
C PHE A 37 9.67 18.29 -19.38
N SER A 38 9.37 17.75 -20.56
CA SER A 38 10.13 18.06 -21.78
C SER A 38 10.05 19.53 -22.20
N HIS A 39 9.07 20.28 -21.69
CA HIS A 39 8.91 21.72 -21.97
C HIS A 39 9.59 22.62 -20.91
N LEU A 40 10.19 22.04 -19.86
CA LEU A 40 10.82 22.79 -18.78
C LEU A 40 12.34 22.79 -18.93
N ASP A 41 12.91 23.94 -19.24
CA ASP A 41 14.36 24.08 -19.33
C ASP A 41 15.05 23.85 -17.97
N GLY A 42 16.18 23.14 -17.96
CA GLY A 42 17.00 22.90 -16.77
C GLY A 42 16.46 21.80 -15.84
N VAL A 43 15.37 21.12 -16.20
CA VAL A 43 14.86 19.97 -15.47
C VAL A 43 15.56 18.69 -15.95
N VAL A 44 16.08 17.92 -15.00
CA VAL A 44 16.51 16.55 -15.24
C VAL A 44 15.31 15.64 -15.01
N SER A 45 14.88 14.93 -16.02
CA SER A 45 13.70 14.05 -15.91
C SER A 45 13.94 12.69 -16.54
N GLY A 46 13.19 11.69 -16.13
CA GLY A 46 13.29 10.34 -16.66
C GLY A 46 12.16 9.42 -16.23
N LEU A 47 12.23 8.21 -16.79
CA LEU A 47 11.38 7.07 -16.43
C LEU A 47 12.27 5.93 -15.95
N ILE A 48 11.83 5.27 -14.88
CA ILE A 48 12.42 4.01 -14.42
C ILE A 48 11.33 2.95 -14.45
N HIS A 49 11.54 1.93 -15.29
CA HIS A 49 10.57 0.85 -15.41
C HIS A 49 10.51 0.01 -14.14
N VAL A 50 9.30 -0.33 -13.71
CA VAL A 50 9.08 -1.33 -12.67
C VAL A 50 9.60 -2.68 -13.21
N PRO A 51 10.51 -3.35 -12.48
CA PRO A 51 11.08 -4.61 -12.94
C PRO A 51 10.01 -5.69 -13.16
N ASP A 52 10.15 -6.42 -14.26
CA ASP A 52 9.29 -7.56 -14.59
C ASP A 52 7.78 -7.25 -14.56
N ASP A 53 7.37 -6.01 -14.79
CA ASP A 53 5.96 -5.59 -14.78
C ASP A 53 5.31 -5.78 -16.16
N ASN A 54 4.26 -6.61 -16.25
CA ASN A 54 3.58 -6.89 -17.52
C ASN A 54 2.72 -5.73 -18.02
N CYS A 55 2.34 -4.79 -17.16
CA CYS A 55 1.74 -3.51 -17.54
C CYS A 55 2.78 -2.49 -18.03
N GLN A 56 4.09 -2.81 -17.92
CA GLN A 56 5.22 -1.97 -18.35
C GLN A 56 5.15 -0.56 -17.74
N ARG A 57 4.76 -0.50 -16.47
CA ARG A 57 4.62 0.74 -15.71
C ARG A 57 5.97 1.32 -15.32
N SER A 58 6.01 2.59 -15.05
CA SER A 58 7.24 3.30 -14.75
C SER A 58 7.05 4.36 -13.67
N VAL A 59 8.04 4.48 -12.81
CA VAL A 59 8.23 5.67 -11.97
C VAL A 59 8.64 6.84 -12.87
N VAL A 60 7.96 7.97 -12.77
CA VAL A 60 8.31 9.21 -13.48
C VAL A 60 8.92 10.19 -12.50
N TYR A 61 10.02 10.83 -12.86
CA TYR A 61 10.61 11.86 -12.01
C TYR A 61 11.05 13.10 -12.79
N GLY A 62 11.06 14.23 -12.09
CA GLY A 62 11.68 15.48 -12.50
C GLY A 62 12.51 16.03 -11.35
N LEU A 63 13.70 16.55 -11.62
CA LEU A 63 14.60 17.18 -10.66
C LEU A 63 14.98 18.58 -11.13
N VAL A 64 14.68 19.58 -10.29
CA VAL A 64 15.22 20.93 -10.40
C VAL A 64 16.34 21.10 -9.38
N ARG A 65 17.55 21.42 -9.84
CA ARG A 65 18.68 21.67 -8.94
C ARG A 65 18.59 23.07 -8.33
N GLY A 66 18.67 23.12 -6.99
CA GLY A 66 18.90 24.35 -6.24
C GLY A 66 20.39 24.70 -6.14
N SER A 67 20.70 25.74 -5.38
CA SER A 67 22.09 26.17 -5.11
C SER A 67 22.72 25.43 -3.93
N THR A 68 21.97 24.64 -3.17
CA THR A 68 22.44 23.82 -2.03
C THR A 68 22.13 22.35 -2.27
N ALA A 69 22.63 21.47 -1.40
CA ALA A 69 22.34 20.05 -1.41
C ALA A 69 20.93 19.74 -0.82
N HIS A 70 20.37 20.63 -0.03
CA HIS A 70 19.08 20.47 0.63
C HIS A 70 17.95 20.23 -0.37
N THR A 71 17.12 19.24 -0.13
CA THR A 71 16.16 18.75 -1.13
C THR A 71 14.81 18.45 -0.53
N VAL A 72 13.77 18.94 -1.20
CA VAL A 72 12.37 18.56 -0.98
C VAL A 72 11.96 17.58 -2.06
N ILE A 73 11.22 16.53 -1.68
CA ILE A 73 10.62 15.57 -2.61
C ILE A 73 9.10 15.76 -2.57
N PHE A 74 8.48 16.01 -3.70
CA PHE A 74 7.05 15.89 -3.92
C PHE A 74 6.77 14.49 -4.44
N MET A 75 6.04 13.69 -3.69
CA MET A 75 5.62 12.35 -4.07
C MET A 75 4.12 12.34 -4.33
N ASN A 76 3.73 11.57 -5.33
CA ASN A 76 2.34 11.27 -5.65
C ASN A 76 2.27 9.97 -6.44
N HIS A 77 1.07 9.33 -6.45
CA HIS A 77 0.79 8.26 -7.39
C HIS A 77 -0.06 8.77 -8.56
N HIS A 78 0.04 8.07 -9.70
CA HIS A 78 -0.67 8.47 -10.92
C HIS A 78 -1.72 7.44 -11.38
N ASP A 79 -1.79 6.31 -10.72
CA ASP A 79 -2.87 5.34 -10.91
C ASP A 79 -4.13 5.74 -10.12
N VAL A 80 -5.22 5.10 -10.41
CA VAL A 80 -6.51 5.27 -9.73
C VAL A 80 -7.24 3.93 -9.70
N VAL A 81 -8.10 3.70 -8.71
CA VAL A 81 -8.96 2.51 -8.68
C VAL A 81 -9.99 2.51 -9.81
N ASP A 82 -10.63 1.37 -10.04
CA ASP A 82 -11.64 1.20 -11.07
C ASP A 82 -12.88 2.11 -10.87
N VAL A 83 -13.71 2.21 -11.89
CA VAL A 83 -14.91 3.06 -11.88
C VAL A 83 -16.22 2.31 -11.62
N LYS A 84 -16.17 1.08 -11.08
CA LYS A 84 -17.38 0.29 -10.80
C LYS A 84 -18.30 0.99 -9.80
N SER A 85 -17.74 1.70 -8.82
CA SER A 85 -18.49 2.47 -7.82
C SER A 85 -19.36 3.58 -8.43
N TYR A 86 -19.06 4.04 -9.63
CA TYR A 86 -19.88 5.04 -10.36
C TYR A 86 -21.17 4.45 -10.94
N GLY A 87 -21.32 3.13 -11.02
CA GLY A 87 -22.50 2.47 -11.53
C GLY A 87 -22.88 2.94 -12.94
N TYR A 88 -24.07 3.56 -13.11
CA TYR A 88 -24.51 4.08 -14.42
C TYR A 88 -23.81 5.38 -14.86
N LEU A 89 -23.05 6.02 -13.97
CA LEU A 89 -22.26 7.24 -14.26
C LEU A 89 -20.81 6.93 -14.65
N ARG A 90 -20.42 5.65 -14.75
CA ARG A 90 -19.03 5.24 -15.02
C ARG A 90 -18.41 5.88 -16.28
N ASP A 91 -19.21 6.13 -17.31
CA ASP A 91 -18.72 6.72 -18.57
C ASP A 91 -18.36 8.22 -18.41
N GLN A 92 -18.78 8.86 -17.31
CA GLN A 92 -18.46 10.24 -16.95
C GLN A 92 -17.41 10.33 -15.84
N ALA A 93 -16.93 9.22 -15.27
CA ALA A 93 -16.02 9.23 -14.13
C ALA A 93 -14.74 10.05 -14.39
N PHE A 94 -14.25 10.06 -15.63
CA PHE A 94 -13.07 10.80 -16.08
C PHE A 94 -13.42 12.11 -16.86
N ASP A 95 -14.69 12.53 -16.83
CA ASP A 95 -15.15 13.81 -17.39
C ASP A 95 -15.79 14.66 -16.26
N PRO A 96 -15.03 15.50 -15.55
CA PRO A 96 -15.55 16.30 -14.45
C PRO A 96 -16.77 17.16 -14.80
N GLN A 97 -16.82 17.69 -16.01
CA GLN A 97 -17.94 18.55 -16.47
C GLN A 97 -19.18 17.71 -16.79
N GLY A 98 -19.00 16.58 -17.46
CA GLY A 98 -20.06 15.61 -17.74
C GLY A 98 -20.62 15.01 -16.45
N LEU A 99 -19.76 14.62 -15.55
CA LEU A 99 -20.13 14.07 -14.25
C LEU A 99 -20.91 15.09 -13.40
N TYR A 100 -20.42 16.33 -13.29
CA TYR A 100 -21.12 17.38 -12.54
C TYR A 100 -22.56 17.60 -13.03
N LYS A 101 -22.79 17.59 -14.35
CA LYS A 101 -24.12 17.66 -14.93
C LYS A 101 -24.98 16.43 -14.66
N ALA A 102 -24.38 15.24 -14.71
CA ALA A 102 -25.10 13.99 -14.47
C ALA A 102 -25.53 13.85 -13.00
N LEU A 103 -24.72 14.35 -12.05
CA LEU A 103 -25.02 14.37 -10.61
C LEU A 103 -26.24 15.22 -10.26
N GLU A 104 -26.66 16.17 -11.08
CA GLU A 104 -27.91 16.94 -10.87
C GLU A 104 -29.12 16.05 -10.64
N ARG A 105 -29.19 14.92 -11.39
CA ARG A 105 -30.34 13.99 -11.39
C ARG A 105 -30.03 12.69 -10.60
N ALA A 106 -28.84 12.56 -10.07
CA ALA A 106 -28.46 11.36 -9.31
C ALA A 106 -29.08 11.37 -7.88
N PRO A 107 -29.36 10.21 -7.33
CA PRO A 107 -29.75 10.08 -5.92
C PRO A 107 -28.51 10.31 -5.03
N LEU A 108 -28.31 11.54 -4.60
CA LEU A 108 -27.17 11.92 -3.75
C LEU A 108 -27.60 11.96 -2.26
N SER A 109 -26.67 11.67 -1.37
CA SER A 109 -26.83 11.96 0.06
C SER A 109 -26.97 13.47 0.27
N GLU A 110 -27.50 13.88 1.43
CA GLU A 110 -27.63 15.29 1.76
C GLU A 110 -26.27 16.04 1.77
N GLU A 111 -25.22 15.37 2.20
CA GLU A 111 -23.86 15.92 2.23
C GLU A 111 -23.34 16.16 0.82
N VAL A 112 -23.38 15.13 -0.03
CA VAL A 112 -22.91 15.23 -1.42
C VAL A 112 -23.74 16.27 -2.19
N ARG A 113 -25.07 16.35 -1.95
CA ARG A 113 -25.94 17.35 -2.58
C ARG A 113 -25.53 18.79 -2.20
N ARG A 114 -25.25 19.03 -0.91
CA ARG A 114 -24.76 20.34 -0.43
C ARG A 114 -23.42 20.71 -1.07
N ASP A 115 -22.50 19.77 -1.12
CA ASP A 115 -21.18 19.97 -1.72
C ASP A 115 -21.30 20.28 -3.23
N TRP A 116 -22.16 19.55 -3.94
CA TRP A 116 -22.44 19.80 -5.37
C TRP A 116 -23.07 21.16 -5.61
N GLU A 117 -24.09 21.55 -4.81
CA GLU A 117 -24.79 22.86 -4.93
C GLU A 117 -23.88 24.04 -4.57
N SER A 118 -22.88 23.85 -3.72
CA SER A 118 -21.94 24.92 -3.34
C SER A 118 -21.06 25.39 -4.49
N GLY A 119 -20.78 24.51 -5.47
CA GLY A 119 -19.81 24.78 -6.55
C GLY A 119 -18.36 24.87 -6.08
N GLU A 120 -18.06 24.50 -4.82
CA GLU A 120 -16.72 24.55 -4.23
C GLU A 120 -15.94 23.23 -4.41
N TRP A 121 -16.54 22.21 -5.05
CA TRP A 121 -15.98 20.89 -5.20
C TRP A 121 -15.86 20.47 -6.67
N LEU A 122 -14.74 19.84 -7.01
CA LEU A 122 -14.54 19.17 -8.28
C LEU A 122 -14.75 17.67 -8.08
N PHE A 123 -15.66 17.09 -8.87
CA PHE A 123 -15.99 15.66 -8.84
C PHE A 123 -15.30 14.94 -10.00
N GLY A 124 -14.81 13.73 -9.74
CA GLY A 124 -14.20 12.85 -10.74
C GLY A 124 -13.36 11.76 -10.12
N ARG A 125 -13.11 10.66 -10.84
CA ARG A 125 -12.17 9.63 -10.41
C ARG A 125 -10.75 10.20 -10.38
N GLY A 126 -10.06 10.02 -9.25
CA GLY A 126 -8.75 10.60 -8.99
C GLY A 126 -8.78 12.09 -8.65
N ALA A 127 -9.97 12.73 -8.57
CA ALA A 127 -10.04 14.16 -8.27
C ALA A 127 -9.40 14.49 -6.93
N CYS A 128 -9.53 13.64 -5.93
CA CYS A 128 -8.82 13.80 -4.66
C CYS A 128 -7.72 12.75 -4.46
N ASP A 129 -7.92 11.53 -4.90
CA ASP A 129 -7.04 10.41 -4.73
C ASP A 129 -6.39 9.98 -6.06
N MET A 130 -5.07 10.43 -6.36
CA MET A 130 -4.56 11.64 -5.72
C MET A 130 -4.15 12.70 -6.76
N LYS A 131 -4.82 12.72 -7.96
CA LYS A 131 -4.48 13.68 -9.04
C LYS A 131 -4.62 15.15 -8.58
N GLY A 132 -5.48 15.42 -7.58
CA GLY A 132 -5.59 16.75 -6.99
C GLY A 132 -4.28 17.22 -6.34
N GLY A 133 -3.71 16.39 -5.48
CA GLY A 133 -2.41 16.63 -4.87
C GLY A 133 -1.30 16.72 -5.90
N ALA A 134 -1.27 15.76 -6.82
CA ALA A 134 -0.29 15.70 -7.91
C ALA A 134 -0.30 16.96 -8.80
N ALA A 135 -1.49 17.47 -9.16
CA ALA A 135 -1.61 18.68 -9.99
C ALA A 135 -1.12 19.94 -9.25
N ALA A 136 -1.39 20.04 -7.93
CA ALA A 136 -0.87 21.13 -7.13
C ALA A 136 0.66 21.08 -7.02
N GLN A 137 1.23 19.91 -6.77
CA GLN A 137 2.68 19.68 -6.77
C GLN A 137 3.31 19.99 -8.12
N LEU A 138 2.69 19.56 -9.24
CA LEU A 138 3.21 19.75 -10.59
C LEU A 138 3.24 21.24 -10.98
N ALA A 139 2.22 22.02 -10.62
CA ALA A 139 2.20 23.46 -10.89
C ALA A 139 3.22 24.24 -10.04
N VAL A 140 3.43 23.81 -8.78
CA VAL A 140 4.49 24.39 -7.93
C VAL A 140 5.86 24.02 -8.49
N PHE A 141 6.05 22.80 -8.95
CA PHE A 141 7.28 22.36 -9.60
C PHE A 141 7.57 23.14 -10.90
N GLU A 142 6.54 23.37 -11.74
CA GLU A 142 6.62 24.18 -12.96
C GLU A 142 7.13 25.59 -12.64
N ASP A 143 6.50 26.28 -11.69
CA ASP A 143 6.91 27.64 -11.26
C ASP A 143 8.34 27.64 -10.70
N TYR A 144 8.68 26.62 -9.90
CA TYR A 144 10.02 26.48 -9.32
C TYR A 144 11.10 26.22 -10.39
N ALA A 145 10.79 25.46 -11.45
CA ALA A 145 11.72 25.23 -12.56
C ALA A 145 12.07 26.52 -13.33
N PHE A 146 11.12 27.46 -13.45
CA PHE A 146 11.39 28.78 -14.07
C PHE A 146 12.26 29.68 -13.21
N GLN A 147 12.22 29.54 -11.89
CA GLN A 147 12.99 30.35 -10.95
C GLN A 147 13.47 29.52 -9.76
N PRO A 148 14.50 28.66 -9.98
CA PRO A 148 15.04 27.82 -8.91
C PRO A 148 15.57 28.63 -7.74
N GLY A 149 15.30 28.15 -6.51
CA GLY A 149 15.80 28.73 -5.28
C GLY A 149 17.04 28.03 -4.74
N GLN A 150 17.17 27.97 -3.41
CA GLN A 150 18.29 27.33 -2.75
C GLN A 150 18.14 25.79 -2.66
N ALA A 151 16.96 25.29 -2.26
CA ALA A 151 16.71 23.85 -2.20
C ALA A 151 16.63 23.23 -3.60
N SER A 152 17.02 21.99 -3.72
CA SER A 152 16.66 21.16 -4.88
C SER A 152 15.23 20.64 -4.70
N LEU A 153 14.49 20.43 -5.79
CA LEU A 153 13.13 19.91 -5.77
C LEU A 153 13.01 18.70 -6.68
N ILE A 154 12.53 17.59 -6.15
CA ILE A 154 12.17 16.39 -6.91
C ILE A 154 10.65 16.31 -6.98
N TYR A 155 10.12 16.03 -8.16
CA TYR A 155 8.75 15.53 -8.37
C TYR A 155 8.85 14.04 -8.70
N LEU A 156 8.16 13.21 -7.95
CA LEU A 156 8.20 11.75 -8.06
C LEU A 156 6.76 11.25 -8.21
N SER A 157 6.45 10.63 -9.33
CA SER A 157 5.12 10.08 -9.61
C SER A 157 5.19 8.57 -9.80
N LEU A 158 4.40 7.85 -9.04
CA LEU A 158 4.48 6.42 -8.85
C LEU A 158 3.29 5.68 -9.46
N PRO A 159 3.49 4.53 -10.09
CA PRO A 159 2.41 3.59 -10.46
C PRO A 159 2.11 2.63 -9.31
N ASP A 160 0.94 1.99 -9.35
CA ASP A 160 0.59 0.82 -8.53
C ASP A 160 0.42 1.11 -7.02
N GLU A 161 0.20 2.35 -6.63
CA GLU A 161 -0.05 2.66 -5.21
C GLU A 161 -1.32 1.97 -4.71
N GLU A 162 -2.37 2.02 -5.50
CA GLU A 162 -3.71 1.49 -5.22
C GLU A 162 -3.77 -0.04 -5.06
N THR A 163 -2.63 -0.74 -5.26
CA THR A 163 -2.57 -2.19 -5.13
C THR A 163 -1.35 -2.70 -4.34
N TYR A 164 -0.15 -2.62 -4.90
CA TYR A 164 1.03 -3.28 -4.32
C TYR A 164 2.25 -2.37 -4.15
N SER A 165 2.15 -1.08 -4.48
CA SER A 165 3.25 -0.10 -4.37
C SER A 165 4.54 -0.52 -5.09
N ALA A 166 4.42 -1.18 -6.24
CA ALA A 166 5.59 -1.58 -7.02
C ALA A 166 6.39 -0.37 -7.49
N GLY A 167 5.72 0.77 -7.73
CA GLY A 167 6.32 2.05 -8.04
C GLY A 167 7.28 2.53 -6.95
N MET A 168 6.81 2.62 -5.71
CA MET A 168 7.66 3.11 -4.62
C MET A 168 8.79 2.15 -4.29
N ARG A 169 8.56 0.83 -4.32
CA ARG A 169 9.63 -0.15 -4.14
C ARG A 169 10.74 -0.01 -5.21
N THR A 170 10.38 0.37 -6.43
CA THR A 170 11.34 0.70 -7.50
C THR A 170 12.01 2.05 -7.24
N ALA A 171 11.27 3.04 -6.75
CA ALA A 171 11.78 4.40 -6.49
C ALA A 171 12.82 4.45 -5.37
N ILE A 172 12.86 3.50 -4.43
CA ILE A 172 13.90 3.41 -3.40
C ILE A 172 15.30 3.43 -4.03
N THR A 173 15.52 2.59 -5.03
CA THR A 173 16.82 2.53 -5.74
C THR A 173 17.09 3.83 -6.50
N LEU A 174 16.09 4.34 -7.25
CA LEU A 174 16.20 5.61 -7.97
C LEU A 174 16.59 6.77 -7.04
N LEU A 175 15.95 6.90 -5.88
CA LEU A 175 16.22 7.98 -4.93
C LEU A 175 17.65 7.88 -4.37
N ASN A 176 18.17 6.67 -4.08
CA ASN A 176 19.56 6.49 -3.67
C ASN A 176 20.54 6.86 -4.80
N GLU A 177 20.22 6.53 -6.06
CA GLU A 177 21.03 6.92 -7.23
C GLU A 177 21.04 8.44 -7.46
N LEU A 178 19.86 9.09 -7.37
CA LEU A 178 19.78 10.56 -7.50
C LEU A 178 20.53 11.26 -6.38
N ARG A 179 20.40 10.78 -5.13
CA ARG A 179 21.16 11.30 -3.98
C ARG A 179 22.63 11.29 -4.26
N SER A 180 23.17 10.17 -4.73
CA SER A 180 24.60 10.00 -4.98
C SER A 180 25.08 10.77 -6.20
N SER A 181 24.30 10.78 -7.30
CA SER A 181 24.69 11.39 -8.57
C SER A 181 24.70 12.93 -8.53
N TYR A 182 23.83 13.50 -7.70
CA TYR A 182 23.62 14.95 -7.60
C TYR A 182 24.02 15.54 -6.26
N ASP A 183 24.63 14.75 -5.37
CA ASP A 183 25.04 15.18 -4.01
C ASP A 183 23.83 15.83 -3.25
N LEU A 184 22.71 15.08 -3.13
CA LEU A 184 21.50 15.57 -2.53
C LEU A 184 21.39 15.15 -1.06
N THR A 185 20.83 16.04 -0.25
CA THR A 185 20.38 15.75 1.13
C THR A 185 18.86 15.83 1.17
N TYR A 186 18.19 14.72 1.43
CA TYR A 186 16.74 14.65 1.50
C TYR A 186 16.26 15.13 2.88
N ASP A 187 15.68 16.33 2.93
CA ASP A 187 15.22 16.94 4.17
C ASP A 187 13.80 16.53 4.52
N ILE A 188 12.94 16.40 3.50
CA ILE A 188 11.54 16.02 3.67
C ILE A 188 10.96 15.53 2.34
N LEU A 189 10.05 14.56 2.45
CA LEU A 189 9.15 14.15 1.37
C LEU A 189 7.73 14.58 1.72
N ILE A 190 7.02 15.15 0.77
CA ILE A 190 5.60 15.52 0.90
C ILE A 190 4.79 14.62 -0.02
N ASP A 191 3.98 13.78 0.59
CA ASP A 191 2.96 12.99 -0.08
C ASP A 191 1.64 13.75 -0.01
N SER A 192 1.13 14.16 -1.18
CA SER A 192 -0.08 15.00 -1.22
C SER A 192 -1.36 14.18 -1.40
N GLU A 193 -1.42 13.04 -0.71
CA GLU A 193 -2.63 12.25 -0.50
C GLU A 193 -3.77 13.09 0.12
N PRO A 194 -5.03 12.79 -0.23
CA PRO A 194 -6.15 13.57 0.28
C PRO A 194 -6.25 13.49 1.80
N ASN A 195 -6.42 14.65 2.41
CA ASN A 195 -6.66 14.73 3.84
C ASN A 195 -8.13 15.02 4.15
N HIS A 196 -8.62 14.49 5.24
CA HIS A 196 -9.92 14.85 5.78
C HIS A 196 -9.84 16.04 6.75
N LYS A 197 -10.99 16.58 7.13
CA LYS A 197 -11.07 17.59 8.19
C LYS A 197 -11.76 17.05 9.42
N GLU A 198 -11.18 17.33 10.56
CA GLU A 198 -11.78 17.09 11.84
C GLU A 198 -11.78 18.36 12.70
N GLN A 199 -12.94 18.70 13.28
CA GLN A 199 -13.14 19.94 14.07
C GLN A 199 -12.67 21.21 13.33
N GLY A 200 -12.80 21.24 11.98
CA GLY A 200 -12.44 22.38 11.14
C GLY A 200 -10.98 22.41 10.70
N LYS A 201 -10.10 21.58 11.29
CA LYS A 201 -8.68 21.49 10.92
C LYS A 201 -8.46 20.36 9.92
N LEU A 202 -7.54 20.56 8.99
CA LEU A 202 -7.03 19.49 8.15
C LEU A 202 -6.18 18.55 9.02
N VAL A 203 -6.35 17.25 8.83
CA VAL A 203 -5.55 16.23 9.54
C VAL A 203 -4.45 15.76 8.61
N ALA A 204 -3.21 16.04 8.95
CA ALA A 204 -2.02 15.55 8.23
C ALA A 204 -1.30 14.54 9.11
N TYR A 205 -0.43 13.72 8.50
CA TYR A 205 0.18 12.60 9.23
C TYR A 205 1.69 12.61 9.10
N THR A 206 2.38 12.17 10.17
CA THR A 206 3.84 12.06 10.24
C THR A 206 4.34 10.64 10.08
N GLY A 207 3.44 9.67 9.99
CA GLY A 207 3.71 8.25 9.85
C GLY A 207 2.66 7.55 9.00
N SER A 208 2.99 6.37 8.52
CA SER A 208 2.14 5.46 7.76
C SER A 208 2.15 4.08 8.41
N VAL A 209 1.00 3.42 8.46
CA VAL A 209 0.88 2.07 9.03
C VAL A 209 1.69 1.06 8.24
N GLY A 210 2.19 0.05 8.94
CA GLY A 210 2.62 -1.19 8.33
C GLY A 210 1.43 -2.09 8.01
N LYS A 211 1.64 -3.03 7.08
CA LYS A 211 0.66 -4.06 6.73
C LYS A 211 1.33 -5.41 6.62
N ILE A 212 0.76 -6.38 7.30
CA ILE A 212 1.12 -7.79 7.19
C ILE A 212 -0.12 -8.56 6.75
N GLN A 213 0.05 -9.52 5.84
CA GLN A 213 -1.04 -10.37 5.36
C GLN A 213 -0.75 -11.83 5.69
N PRO A 214 -1.09 -12.30 6.91
CA PRO A 214 -0.94 -13.69 7.27
C PRO A 214 -1.86 -14.59 6.46
N VAL A 215 -1.35 -15.77 6.11
CA VAL A 215 -2.06 -16.87 5.47
C VAL A 215 -1.94 -18.10 6.35
N VAL A 216 -3.05 -18.78 6.59
CA VAL A 216 -3.05 -20.05 7.35
C VAL A 216 -3.61 -21.16 6.47
N LEU A 217 -2.78 -22.14 6.16
CA LEU A 217 -3.18 -23.37 5.50
C LEU A 217 -3.31 -24.49 6.54
N VAL A 218 -4.47 -25.12 6.63
CA VAL A 218 -4.68 -26.27 7.50
C VAL A 218 -4.91 -27.52 6.67
N GLN A 219 -4.05 -28.52 6.83
CA GLN A 219 -4.23 -29.88 6.33
C GLN A 219 -4.86 -30.74 7.43
N GLY A 220 -6.03 -31.29 7.15
CA GLY A 220 -6.75 -32.20 8.04
C GLY A 220 -6.46 -33.64 7.74
N LYS A 221 -7.33 -34.51 8.28
CA LYS A 221 -7.36 -35.93 7.95
C LYS A 221 -8.69 -36.23 7.31
N PRO A 222 -8.73 -36.40 5.96
CA PRO A 222 -9.98 -36.70 5.26
C PRO A 222 -10.48 -38.09 5.63
N VAL A 223 -11.79 -38.19 5.92
CA VAL A 223 -12.53 -39.44 6.13
C VAL A 223 -13.93 -39.25 5.61
N HIS A 224 -14.61 -40.36 5.31
CA HIS A 224 -16.04 -40.35 4.98
C HIS A 224 -16.83 -39.72 6.13
N ILE A 225 -17.81 -38.85 5.86
CA ILE A 225 -18.54 -38.11 6.88
C ILE A 225 -19.18 -39.02 7.97
N GLY A 226 -19.57 -40.23 7.61
CA GLY A 226 -20.04 -41.24 8.55
C GLY A 226 -19.01 -41.75 9.55
N CYS A 227 -17.74 -41.40 9.38
CA CYS A 227 -16.61 -41.74 10.26
C CYS A 227 -15.94 -40.44 10.81
N TYR A 228 -16.72 -39.41 11.02
CA TYR A 228 -16.25 -38.07 11.42
C TYR A 228 -15.25 -38.09 12.60
N ASP A 229 -15.52 -38.96 13.58
CA ASP A 229 -14.71 -39.18 14.79
C ASP A 229 -13.28 -39.69 14.51
N LYS A 230 -13.01 -40.23 13.31
CA LYS A 230 -11.69 -40.79 12.90
C LYS A 230 -10.87 -39.80 12.06
N GLY A 231 -11.45 -38.65 11.72
CA GLY A 231 -10.83 -37.62 10.91
C GLY A 231 -10.41 -36.39 11.72
N ILE A 232 -9.83 -35.42 11.03
CA ILE A 232 -9.64 -34.04 11.49
C ILE A 232 -10.23 -33.14 10.43
N ASN A 233 -11.25 -32.36 10.82
CA ASN A 233 -11.84 -31.38 9.93
C ASN A 233 -11.04 -30.06 9.96
N PRO A 234 -10.30 -29.68 8.92
CA PRO A 234 -9.49 -28.46 8.92
C PRO A 234 -10.36 -27.18 8.96
N VAL A 235 -11.61 -27.26 8.46
CA VAL A 235 -12.59 -26.15 8.58
C VAL A 235 -12.86 -25.82 10.04
N GLY A 236 -12.98 -26.83 10.91
CA GLY A 236 -13.21 -26.64 12.35
C GLY A 236 -12.06 -25.89 13.01
N ILE A 237 -10.80 -26.23 12.68
CA ILE A 237 -9.62 -25.52 13.21
C ILE A 237 -9.65 -24.05 12.80
N LEU A 238 -9.85 -23.73 11.50
CA LEU A 238 -9.91 -22.35 11.04
C LEU A 238 -11.11 -21.59 11.62
N ALA A 239 -12.23 -22.25 11.82
CA ALA A 239 -13.40 -21.61 12.44
C ALA A 239 -13.11 -21.17 13.89
N HIS A 240 -12.43 -21.99 14.68
CA HIS A 240 -11.99 -21.61 16.03
C HIS A 240 -10.95 -20.48 15.99
N LEU A 241 -9.95 -20.57 15.09
CA LEU A 241 -8.94 -19.53 14.93
C LEU A 241 -9.57 -18.18 14.52
N ILE A 242 -10.43 -18.18 13.51
CA ILE A 242 -11.14 -16.97 13.05
C ILE A 242 -11.98 -16.38 14.18
N ALA A 243 -12.75 -17.19 14.90
CA ALA A 243 -13.57 -16.71 15.99
C ALA A 243 -12.76 -16.12 17.16
N ALA A 244 -11.52 -16.57 17.34
CA ALA A 244 -10.64 -16.05 18.39
C ALA A 244 -9.86 -14.79 17.96
N THR A 245 -9.65 -14.59 16.65
CA THR A 245 -8.73 -13.56 16.15
C THR A 245 -9.39 -12.46 15.31
N GLU A 246 -10.62 -12.65 14.81
CA GLU A 246 -11.38 -11.58 14.15
C GLU A 246 -11.61 -10.43 15.14
N GLY A 247 -11.13 -9.24 14.78
CA GLY A 247 -11.25 -8.08 15.66
C GLY A 247 -10.46 -8.16 16.97
N SER A 248 -9.50 -9.07 17.08
CA SER A 248 -8.79 -9.35 18.34
C SER A 248 -7.97 -8.17 18.83
N PRO A 249 -8.10 -7.77 20.12
CA PRO A 249 -7.22 -6.78 20.74
C PRO A 249 -5.73 -7.20 20.75
N ASP A 250 -5.43 -8.50 20.84
CA ASP A 250 -4.06 -9.01 20.89
C ASP A 250 -3.32 -8.80 19.56
N LEU A 251 -4.05 -8.74 18.47
CA LEU A 251 -3.52 -8.45 17.12
C LEU A 251 -3.69 -6.97 16.73
N THR A 252 -4.54 -6.23 17.41
CA THR A 252 -4.64 -4.77 17.24
C THR A 252 -3.40 -4.10 17.83
N ASP A 253 -2.86 -3.10 17.14
CA ASP A 253 -1.67 -2.39 17.60
C ASP A 253 -2.01 -1.00 18.15
N CYS A 254 -1.20 -0.50 19.09
CA CYS A 254 -1.41 0.78 19.76
C CYS A 254 -0.08 1.50 19.94
N CYS A 255 -0.02 2.78 19.55
CA CYS A 255 1.13 3.64 19.77
C CYS A 255 0.67 5.05 20.19
N ASP A 256 1.18 5.57 21.29
CA ASP A 256 0.88 6.91 21.84
C ASP A 256 -0.62 7.27 21.94
N GLY A 257 -1.47 6.26 22.16
CA GLY A 257 -2.92 6.42 22.29
C GLY A 257 -3.69 6.36 20.96
N GLU A 258 -3.01 6.27 19.84
CA GLU A 258 -3.60 5.87 18.55
C GLU A 258 -3.69 4.35 18.47
N GLN A 259 -4.67 3.84 17.76
CA GLN A 259 -4.92 2.40 17.62
C GLN A 259 -5.17 2.07 16.16
N THR A 260 -4.56 0.97 15.67
CA THR A 260 -4.86 0.46 14.33
C THR A 260 -6.30 -0.02 14.26
N PRO A 261 -6.93 0.01 13.08
CA PRO A 261 -8.12 -0.79 12.83
C PRO A 261 -7.91 -2.24 13.26
N PRO A 262 -8.94 -2.92 13.78
CA PRO A 262 -8.82 -4.31 14.20
C PRO A 262 -8.50 -5.23 13.01
N PRO A 263 -7.84 -6.37 13.24
CA PRO A 263 -7.57 -7.34 12.21
C PRO A 263 -8.85 -7.92 11.62
N ALA A 264 -8.86 -8.21 10.32
CA ALA A 264 -10.02 -8.75 9.63
C ALA A 264 -9.63 -9.90 8.68
N TRP A 265 -10.35 -11.03 8.80
CA TRP A 265 -10.22 -12.13 7.87
C TRP A 265 -10.90 -11.79 6.55
N VAL A 266 -10.13 -11.87 5.44
CA VAL A 266 -10.59 -11.43 4.12
C VAL A 266 -10.71 -12.56 3.12
N TYR A 267 -10.23 -13.75 3.48
CA TYR A 267 -10.28 -14.92 2.61
C TYR A 267 -10.50 -16.16 3.47
N LEU A 268 -11.40 -17.03 3.04
CA LEU A 268 -11.62 -18.36 3.62
C LEU A 268 -12.17 -19.29 2.53
N ARG A 269 -11.43 -20.35 2.23
CA ARG A 269 -11.84 -21.29 1.19
C ARG A 269 -11.35 -22.71 1.49
N ASP A 270 -12.23 -23.70 1.30
CA ASP A 270 -11.79 -25.08 1.18
C ASP A 270 -11.00 -25.27 -0.13
N ARG A 271 -10.10 -26.22 -0.13
CA ARG A 271 -9.23 -26.52 -1.30
C ARG A 271 -9.71 -27.73 -2.07
N LYS A 272 -10.99 -28.08 -1.95
CA LYS A 272 -11.60 -29.22 -2.62
C LYS A 272 -12.05 -28.86 -4.02
N GLU A 273 -11.53 -29.53 -5.02
CA GLU A 273 -11.91 -29.27 -6.41
C GLU A 273 -13.25 -29.86 -6.81
N ARG A 274 -13.63 -30.99 -6.19
CA ARG A 274 -14.87 -31.71 -6.52
C ARG A 274 -15.60 -32.11 -5.26
N TYR A 275 -16.92 -32.10 -5.33
CA TYR A 275 -17.76 -32.58 -4.25
C TYR A 275 -17.64 -34.11 -4.11
N ASP A 276 -17.43 -34.57 -2.89
CA ASP A 276 -17.62 -35.95 -2.43
C ASP A 276 -18.07 -35.92 -0.96
N VAL A 277 -18.45 -37.07 -0.39
CA VAL A 277 -18.98 -37.21 0.97
C VAL A 277 -17.84 -37.41 1.99
N THR A 278 -16.74 -36.63 1.87
CA THR A 278 -15.60 -36.69 2.79
C THR A 278 -15.31 -35.34 3.41
N LEU A 279 -14.64 -35.33 4.57
CA LEU A 279 -14.06 -34.09 5.12
C LEU A 279 -13.05 -33.52 4.12
N PRO A 280 -12.92 -32.17 3.99
CA PRO A 280 -11.90 -31.56 3.15
C PRO A 280 -10.49 -31.96 3.62
N GLN A 281 -9.57 -32.12 2.68
CA GLN A 281 -8.18 -32.36 2.99
C GLN A 281 -7.50 -31.10 3.49
N ARG A 282 -7.74 -29.97 2.83
CA ARG A 282 -7.12 -28.67 3.12
C ARG A 282 -8.14 -27.55 3.09
N VAL A 283 -7.89 -26.55 3.91
CA VAL A 283 -8.60 -25.27 3.96
C VAL A 283 -7.60 -24.18 4.17
N ALA A 284 -7.77 -23.02 3.55
CA ALA A 284 -6.92 -21.86 3.74
C ALA A 284 -7.71 -20.60 4.08
N ALA A 285 -7.11 -19.73 4.85
CA ALA A 285 -7.64 -18.42 5.18
C ALA A 285 -6.53 -17.36 5.15
N ALA A 286 -6.90 -16.09 4.92
CA ALA A 286 -5.98 -14.96 4.98
C ALA A 286 -6.57 -13.81 5.78
N LEU A 287 -5.70 -13.15 6.54
CA LEU A 287 -5.98 -12.05 7.46
C LEU A 287 -5.33 -10.77 6.93
N ASN A 288 -6.02 -9.64 7.01
CA ASN A 288 -5.41 -8.31 6.90
C ASN A 288 -5.12 -7.76 8.29
N LEU A 289 -3.88 -7.32 8.51
CA LEU A 289 -3.43 -6.77 9.78
C LEU A 289 -2.57 -5.54 9.55
N LEU A 290 -2.91 -4.44 10.24
CA LEU A 290 -2.14 -3.20 10.24
C LEU A 290 -1.29 -3.12 11.51
N THR A 291 -0.11 -2.53 11.41
CA THR A 291 0.84 -2.41 12.52
C THR A 291 1.37 -1.01 12.68
N TYR A 292 1.71 -0.62 13.90
CA TYR A 292 2.53 0.53 14.27
C TYR A 292 3.91 0.06 14.74
N ASP A 293 3.93 -0.56 15.92
CA ASP A 293 5.15 -1.04 16.57
C ASP A 293 5.27 -2.57 16.57
N LYS A 294 4.17 -3.31 16.34
CA LYS A 294 4.21 -4.77 16.24
C LYS A 294 5.08 -5.22 15.07
N THR A 295 6.05 -6.06 15.40
CA THR A 295 6.94 -6.68 14.42
C THR A 295 6.28 -7.90 13.76
N PRO A 296 6.78 -8.34 12.59
CA PRO A 296 6.37 -9.62 12.01
C PRO A 296 6.57 -10.82 12.94
N ASP A 297 7.58 -10.79 13.83
CA ASP A 297 7.81 -11.81 14.87
C ASP A 297 6.66 -11.87 15.87
N ASP A 298 6.20 -10.71 16.36
CA ASP A 298 5.08 -10.61 17.29
C ASP A 298 3.80 -11.19 16.67
N VAL A 299 3.54 -10.83 15.41
CA VAL A 299 2.35 -11.31 14.66
C VAL A 299 2.43 -12.83 14.45
N MET A 300 3.59 -13.35 14.03
CA MET A 300 3.80 -14.78 13.82
C MET A 300 3.61 -15.54 15.13
N TYR A 301 4.20 -15.04 16.23
CA TYR A 301 4.08 -15.67 17.55
C TYR A 301 2.61 -15.77 17.98
N VAL A 302 1.85 -14.68 17.94
CA VAL A 302 0.44 -14.67 18.33
C VAL A 302 -0.37 -15.64 17.47
N LEU A 303 -0.19 -15.63 16.16
CA LEU A 303 -0.93 -16.50 15.25
C LEU A 303 -0.61 -17.98 15.44
N LEU A 304 0.64 -18.34 15.70
CA LEU A 304 1.02 -19.73 16.03
C LEU A 304 0.37 -20.18 17.33
N GLU A 305 0.37 -19.35 18.38
CA GLU A 305 -0.26 -19.67 19.66
C GLU A 305 -1.79 -19.82 19.53
N GLU A 306 -2.46 -18.88 18.86
CA GLU A 306 -3.91 -18.95 18.62
C GLU A 306 -4.27 -20.16 17.73
N THR A 307 -3.41 -20.51 16.77
CA THR A 307 -3.63 -21.71 15.96
C THR A 307 -3.50 -22.97 16.81
N ARG A 308 -2.53 -23.05 17.74
CA ARG A 308 -2.42 -24.16 18.70
C ARG A 308 -3.64 -24.27 19.61
N ARG A 309 -4.18 -23.14 20.10
CA ARG A 309 -5.42 -23.10 20.87
C ARG A 309 -6.60 -23.61 20.06
N ALA A 310 -6.76 -23.13 18.82
CA ALA A 310 -7.82 -23.56 17.92
C ALA A 310 -7.79 -25.08 17.65
N VAL A 311 -6.60 -25.65 17.48
CA VAL A 311 -6.41 -27.10 17.36
C VAL A 311 -6.88 -27.81 18.64
N HIS A 312 -6.44 -27.31 19.80
CA HIS A 312 -6.81 -27.89 21.08
C HIS A 312 -8.32 -27.86 21.31
N ASP A 313 -8.97 -26.71 21.03
CA ASP A 313 -10.43 -26.52 21.23
C ASP A 313 -11.24 -27.44 20.30
N LEU A 314 -10.81 -27.60 19.06
CA LEU A 314 -11.44 -28.57 18.16
C LEU A 314 -11.30 -30.00 18.68
N GLN A 315 -10.09 -30.39 19.14
CA GLN A 315 -9.83 -31.73 19.71
C GLN A 315 -10.71 -31.99 20.94
N GLN A 316 -10.86 -31.03 21.83
CA GLN A 316 -11.76 -31.13 22.98
C GLN A 316 -13.23 -31.32 22.54
N THR A 317 -13.67 -30.52 21.58
CA THR A 317 -15.04 -30.60 21.03
C THR A 317 -15.34 -31.95 20.39
N MET A 318 -14.34 -32.51 19.68
CA MET A 318 -14.46 -33.80 18.99
C MET A 318 -14.21 -35.00 19.90
N GLY A 319 -13.62 -34.81 21.08
CA GLY A 319 -13.11 -35.92 21.91
C GLY A 319 -11.99 -36.71 21.20
N SER A 320 -11.13 -36.03 20.43
CA SER A 320 -10.10 -36.64 19.58
C SER A 320 -8.70 -36.29 20.08
N ASP A 321 -7.84 -37.29 20.16
CA ASP A 321 -6.41 -37.15 20.52
C ASP A 321 -5.49 -37.24 19.28
N LEU A 322 -6.05 -37.15 18.05
CA LEU A 322 -5.26 -37.16 16.81
C LEU A 322 -4.30 -35.94 16.79
N PRO A 323 -2.98 -36.17 16.65
CA PRO A 323 -2.03 -35.07 16.68
C PRO A 323 -2.19 -34.17 15.45
N VAL A 324 -2.14 -32.86 15.66
CA VAL A 324 -2.06 -31.83 14.63
C VAL A 324 -0.85 -30.96 14.95
N SER A 325 0.12 -30.89 14.04
CA SER A 325 1.27 -30.02 14.22
C SER A 325 0.93 -28.59 13.79
N VAL A 326 1.57 -27.61 14.42
CA VAL A 326 1.43 -26.19 14.05
C VAL A 326 2.83 -25.62 13.88
N CYS A 327 3.11 -25.06 12.70
CA CYS A 327 4.42 -24.53 12.37
C CYS A 327 4.31 -23.26 11.52
N SER A 328 5.41 -22.50 11.42
CA SER A 328 5.58 -21.43 10.44
C SER A 328 5.97 -21.97 9.07
N ALA A 329 5.91 -21.13 8.04
CA ALA A 329 6.40 -21.48 6.70
C ALA A 329 7.91 -21.75 6.69
N ASP A 330 8.70 -20.99 7.46
CA ASP A 330 10.14 -21.24 7.64
C ASP A 330 10.40 -22.64 8.19
N GLU A 331 9.69 -23.03 9.26
CA GLU A 331 9.82 -24.39 9.85
C GLU A 331 9.41 -25.48 8.85
N LEU A 332 8.36 -25.26 8.05
CA LEU A 332 7.97 -26.20 6.98
C LEU A 332 9.07 -26.29 5.90
N LEU A 333 9.63 -25.18 5.45
CA LEU A 333 10.72 -25.15 4.48
C LEU A 333 11.97 -25.88 5.00
N GLN A 334 12.34 -25.69 6.26
CA GLN A 334 13.46 -26.38 6.88
C GLN A 334 13.23 -27.91 6.90
N GLN A 335 12.03 -28.36 7.22
CA GLN A 335 11.69 -29.79 7.14
C GLN A 335 11.73 -30.31 5.70
N ALA A 336 11.18 -29.53 4.75
CA ALA A 336 11.12 -29.92 3.35
C ALA A 336 12.50 -29.97 2.68
N SER A 337 13.45 -29.12 3.12
CA SER A 337 14.82 -29.09 2.57
C SER A 337 15.60 -30.39 2.76
N ALA A 338 15.18 -31.25 3.69
CA ALA A 338 15.75 -32.57 3.89
C ALA A 338 15.36 -33.57 2.76
N TYR A 339 14.40 -33.26 1.94
CA TYR A 339 13.94 -34.14 0.85
C TYR A 339 14.79 -33.95 -0.41
N PRO A 340 15.27 -35.06 -1.05
CA PRO A 340 16.10 -34.95 -2.25
C PRO A 340 15.40 -34.19 -3.39
N GLY A 341 16.08 -33.20 -3.95
CA GLY A 341 15.58 -32.40 -5.07
C GLY A 341 14.62 -31.28 -4.70
N PHE A 342 14.41 -31.05 -3.40
CA PHE A 342 13.50 -29.98 -2.93
C PHE A 342 13.87 -28.59 -3.47
N ASP A 343 15.14 -28.21 -3.44
CA ASP A 343 15.58 -26.88 -3.89
C ASP A 343 15.23 -26.62 -5.36
N VAL A 344 15.45 -27.62 -6.22
CA VAL A 344 15.13 -27.53 -7.65
C VAL A 344 13.61 -27.43 -7.86
N PHE A 345 12.85 -28.24 -7.12
CA PHE A 345 11.40 -28.19 -7.14
C PHE A 345 10.88 -26.82 -6.67
N TYR A 346 11.37 -26.32 -5.54
CA TYR A 346 10.88 -25.10 -4.93
C TYR A 346 11.16 -23.88 -5.80
N GLU A 347 12.34 -23.78 -6.41
CA GLU A 347 12.65 -22.71 -7.37
C GLU A 347 11.75 -22.79 -8.62
N ALA A 348 11.47 -24.00 -9.13
CA ALA A 348 10.54 -24.16 -10.24
C ALA A 348 9.10 -23.75 -9.86
N ALA A 349 8.65 -24.08 -8.64
CA ALA A 349 7.34 -23.70 -8.12
C ALA A 349 7.23 -22.18 -7.96
N LYS A 350 8.24 -21.51 -7.37
CA LYS A 350 8.28 -20.06 -7.29
C LYS A 350 8.26 -19.38 -8.67
N GLN A 351 8.96 -19.95 -9.65
CA GLN A 351 8.93 -19.44 -11.02
C GLN A 351 7.54 -19.58 -11.64
N ALA A 352 6.83 -20.68 -11.39
CA ALA A 352 5.46 -20.86 -11.87
C ALA A 352 4.49 -19.86 -11.23
N SER A 353 4.60 -19.64 -9.91
CA SER A 353 3.83 -18.58 -9.20
C SER A 353 4.11 -17.20 -9.76
N PHE A 354 5.38 -16.86 -10.03
CA PHE A 354 5.75 -15.60 -10.65
C PHE A 354 5.05 -15.42 -12.01
N VAL A 355 5.04 -16.44 -12.87
CA VAL A 355 4.37 -16.39 -14.17
C VAL A 355 2.85 -16.19 -14.00
N ALA A 356 2.21 -16.93 -13.09
CA ALA A 356 0.78 -16.81 -12.84
C ALA A 356 0.38 -15.41 -12.36
N LEU A 357 1.21 -14.79 -11.52
CA LEU A 357 1.03 -13.40 -11.07
C LEU A 357 1.19 -12.41 -12.24
N GLN A 358 2.21 -12.59 -13.07
CA GLN A 358 2.45 -11.76 -14.25
C GLN A 358 1.32 -11.84 -15.27
N GLU A 359 0.73 -13.01 -15.47
CA GLU A 359 -0.41 -13.21 -16.37
C GLU A 359 -1.74 -12.66 -15.78
N GLY A 360 -1.74 -12.24 -14.51
CA GLY A 360 -2.96 -11.83 -13.81
C GLY A 360 -3.95 -12.98 -13.60
N SER A 361 -3.50 -14.23 -13.72
CA SER A 361 -4.33 -15.43 -13.58
C SER A 361 -4.49 -15.85 -12.10
N SER A 362 -3.73 -15.27 -11.19
CA SER A 362 -3.74 -15.57 -9.75
C SER A 362 -3.43 -14.34 -8.91
N THR A 363 -3.52 -14.47 -7.59
CA THR A 363 -3.22 -13.43 -6.61
C THR A 363 -2.08 -13.87 -5.69
N TYR A 364 -1.44 -12.93 -4.99
CA TYR A 364 -0.38 -13.24 -4.01
C TYR A 364 -0.86 -14.20 -2.92
N VAL A 365 -2.09 -14.04 -2.43
CA VAL A 365 -2.66 -14.95 -1.42
C VAL A 365 -2.82 -16.37 -1.98
N GLU A 366 -3.40 -16.50 -3.18
CA GLU A 366 -3.58 -17.81 -3.81
C GLU A 366 -2.23 -18.49 -4.13
N GLU A 367 -1.25 -17.74 -4.64
CA GLU A 367 0.07 -18.29 -4.94
C GLU A 367 0.85 -18.70 -3.68
N THR A 368 0.69 -17.94 -2.57
CA THR A 368 1.25 -18.35 -1.27
C THR A 368 0.63 -19.68 -0.81
N ILE A 369 -0.70 -19.80 -0.93
CA ILE A 369 -1.40 -21.04 -0.59
C ILE A 369 -0.96 -22.20 -1.50
N HIS A 370 -0.88 -21.98 -2.81
CA HIS A 370 -0.42 -22.98 -3.79
C HIS A 370 0.99 -23.47 -3.47
N LEU A 371 1.92 -22.57 -3.14
CA LEU A 371 3.28 -22.97 -2.76
C LEU A 371 3.29 -23.85 -1.51
N LEU A 372 2.50 -23.51 -0.48
CA LEU A 372 2.37 -24.35 0.71
C LEU A 372 1.81 -25.75 0.37
N GLU A 373 0.77 -25.81 -0.47
CA GLU A 373 0.17 -27.06 -0.92
C GLU A 373 1.18 -27.90 -1.71
N GLN A 374 1.90 -27.27 -2.64
CA GLN A 374 2.91 -27.96 -3.47
C GLN A 374 4.08 -28.49 -2.64
N ILE A 375 4.51 -27.78 -1.58
CA ILE A 375 5.54 -28.24 -0.64
C ILE A 375 5.06 -29.52 0.08
N LEU A 376 3.83 -29.52 0.60
CA LEU A 376 3.25 -30.68 1.27
C LEU A 376 3.10 -31.88 0.33
N ASP A 377 2.71 -31.64 -0.91
CA ASP A 377 2.53 -32.69 -1.92
C ASP A 377 3.88 -33.27 -2.37
N PHE A 378 4.89 -32.43 -2.60
CA PHE A 378 6.24 -32.85 -2.98
C PHE A 378 6.89 -33.72 -1.89
N THR A 379 6.74 -33.32 -0.64
CA THR A 379 7.32 -34.04 0.51
C THR A 379 6.54 -35.30 0.91
N GLY A 380 5.29 -35.42 0.43
CA GLY A 380 4.39 -36.51 0.84
C GLY A 380 3.94 -36.39 2.31
N MET A 381 4.02 -35.22 2.91
CA MET A 381 3.56 -34.97 4.29
C MET A 381 2.03 -35.03 4.32
N THR A 382 1.46 -36.14 4.84
CA THR A 382 0.02 -36.37 4.94
C THR A 382 -0.55 -36.22 6.34
N ALA A 383 0.29 -36.05 7.34
CA ALA A 383 -0.14 -35.83 8.73
C ALA A 383 -0.91 -34.52 8.86
N PRO A 384 -1.93 -34.44 9.74
CA PRO A 384 -2.63 -33.19 10.00
C PRO A 384 -1.69 -32.11 10.52
N MET A 385 -1.78 -30.92 9.92
CA MET A 385 -0.95 -29.78 10.32
C MET A 385 -1.60 -28.44 9.95
N ALA A 386 -1.21 -27.39 10.66
CA ALA A 386 -1.51 -26.02 10.31
C ALA A 386 -0.19 -25.28 10.06
N VAL A 387 -0.12 -24.53 8.97
CA VAL A 387 1.05 -23.74 8.59
C VAL A 387 0.63 -22.27 8.51
N VAL A 388 1.37 -21.42 9.22
CA VAL A 388 1.23 -19.96 9.17
C VAL A 388 2.34 -19.39 8.27
N ALA A 389 1.96 -18.60 7.28
CA ALA A 389 2.85 -17.93 6.35
C ALA A 389 2.46 -16.44 6.22
N PHE A 390 3.25 -15.67 5.51
CA PHE A 390 2.89 -14.33 5.06
C PHE A 390 2.75 -14.31 3.53
N ALA A 391 1.77 -13.55 3.04
CA ALA A 391 1.60 -13.23 1.63
C ALA A 391 1.92 -11.75 1.38
N PRO A 392 2.45 -11.40 0.20
CA PRO A 392 2.50 -10.00 -0.20
C PRO A 392 1.10 -9.35 -0.29
N PRO A 393 1.01 -8.02 -0.16
CA PRO A 393 2.12 -7.09 0.06
C PRO A 393 2.51 -6.99 1.54
N TYR A 394 3.79 -6.71 1.78
CA TYR A 394 4.33 -6.31 3.06
C TYR A 394 4.67 -4.83 3.04
N TYR A 395 4.16 -4.07 3.99
CA TYR A 395 4.48 -2.67 4.20
C TYR A 395 5.10 -2.53 5.59
N PRO A 396 6.34 -2.03 5.73
CA PRO A 396 6.86 -1.66 7.05
C PRO A 396 6.05 -0.48 7.59
N ALA A 397 5.86 -0.42 8.89
CA ALA A 397 5.39 0.81 9.53
C ALA A 397 6.49 1.87 9.43
N ALA A 398 6.13 3.08 9.05
CA ALA A 398 7.07 4.18 8.91
C ALA A 398 6.64 5.38 9.78
N ASP A 399 7.58 5.94 10.54
CA ASP A 399 7.34 7.06 11.43
C ASP A 399 8.46 8.08 11.34
N SER A 400 8.16 9.23 10.75
CA SER A 400 9.13 10.33 10.59
C SER A 400 9.57 10.97 11.91
N LEU A 401 8.78 10.82 13.00
CA LEU A 401 9.16 11.31 14.32
C LEU A 401 10.30 10.49 14.94
N SER A 402 10.50 9.26 14.49
CA SER A 402 11.61 8.40 14.92
C SER A 402 12.94 8.79 14.27
N PHE A 403 12.91 9.47 13.11
CA PHE A 403 14.09 9.87 12.33
C PHE A 403 14.05 11.35 11.91
N PRO A 404 13.83 12.30 12.84
CA PRO A 404 13.58 13.69 12.49
C PRO A 404 14.87 14.37 11.99
N THR A 405 14.76 15.13 10.91
CA THR A 405 15.76 16.12 10.54
C THR A 405 15.47 17.47 11.21
N PRO A 406 16.45 18.40 11.33
CA PRO A 406 16.17 19.76 11.80
C PRO A 406 15.09 20.45 10.96
N ALA A 407 15.13 20.31 9.63
CA ALA A 407 14.16 20.87 8.73
C ALA A 407 12.75 20.30 8.97
N PHE A 408 12.62 18.97 9.15
CA PHE A 408 11.35 18.33 9.46
C PHE A 408 10.75 18.84 10.77
N THR A 409 11.55 18.88 11.85
CA THR A 409 11.10 19.37 13.16
C THR A 409 10.61 20.82 13.09
N GLY A 410 11.38 21.70 12.43
CA GLY A 410 10.99 23.09 12.28
C GLY A 410 9.75 23.29 11.40
N LEU A 411 9.53 22.41 10.41
CA LEU A 411 8.32 22.45 9.58
C LEU A 411 7.07 22.06 10.36
N LEU A 412 7.14 21.10 11.29
CA LEU A 412 6.02 20.75 12.16
C LEU A 412 5.54 21.92 13.02
N GLU A 413 6.46 22.81 13.45
CA GLU A 413 6.12 24.04 14.15
C GLU A 413 5.61 25.13 13.19
N LYS A 414 6.17 25.20 11.99
CA LYS A 414 5.88 26.27 11.03
C LYS A 414 4.54 26.11 10.33
N ILE A 415 4.19 24.92 9.83
CA ILE A 415 2.99 24.67 9.03
C ILE A 415 1.71 25.08 9.76
N PRO A 416 1.50 24.79 11.07
CA PRO A 416 0.29 25.24 11.79
C PRO A 416 0.15 26.77 11.90
N THR A 417 1.22 27.53 11.67
CA THR A 417 1.13 29.01 11.61
C THR A 417 0.61 29.54 10.28
N LEU A 418 0.57 28.67 9.25
CA LEU A 418 0.20 29.03 7.87
C LEU A 418 -1.19 28.52 7.49
N MET A 419 -1.64 27.44 8.14
CA MET A 419 -2.95 26.84 7.89
C MET A 419 -3.51 26.14 9.13
N ASP A 420 -4.84 25.99 9.19
CA ASP A 420 -5.52 25.20 10.22
C ASP A 420 -5.29 23.70 9.99
N VAL A 421 -4.18 23.20 10.54
CA VAL A 421 -3.78 21.79 10.46
C VAL A 421 -3.53 21.26 11.87
N ARG A 422 -3.77 19.95 12.05
CA ARG A 422 -3.19 19.19 13.17
C ARG A 422 -2.42 18.01 12.57
N PHE A 423 -1.41 17.54 13.27
CA PHE A 423 -0.68 16.34 12.93
C PHE A 423 -1.14 15.20 13.82
N ASP A 424 -1.58 14.11 13.20
CA ASP A 424 -1.72 12.81 13.82
C ASP A 424 -0.50 11.97 13.45
N ARG A 425 -0.17 10.98 14.28
CA ARG A 425 1.06 10.21 14.06
C ARG A 425 0.94 9.28 12.86
N TYR A 426 -0.11 8.47 12.82
CA TYR A 426 -0.24 7.46 11.78
C TYR A 426 -1.45 7.67 10.88
N PHE A 427 -1.22 7.61 9.59
CA PHE A 427 -2.26 7.41 8.61
C PHE A 427 -2.66 5.94 8.60
N ASN A 428 -3.95 5.63 8.85
CA ASN A 428 -4.47 4.27 8.94
C ASN A 428 -4.84 3.65 7.58
N GLY A 429 -4.65 4.38 6.49
CA GLY A 429 -4.60 3.83 5.13
C GLY A 429 -3.16 3.38 4.81
N VAL A 430 -3.02 2.31 4.07
CA VAL A 430 -1.72 1.91 3.53
C VAL A 430 -1.31 2.93 2.47
N SER A 431 -0.06 3.39 2.49
CA SER A 431 0.45 4.33 1.49
C SER A 431 1.91 4.04 1.13
N ASP A 432 2.36 4.61 0.02
CA ASP A 432 3.75 4.55 -0.45
C ASP A 432 4.74 5.14 0.56
N CYS A 433 4.28 5.98 1.49
CA CYS A 433 5.09 6.51 2.59
C CYS A 433 5.67 5.43 3.51
N SER A 434 5.07 4.25 3.58
CA SER A 434 5.63 3.11 4.30
C SER A 434 7.02 2.69 3.81
N TYR A 435 7.41 3.11 2.61
CA TYR A 435 8.72 2.85 2.03
C TYR A 435 9.66 4.08 2.03
N CYS A 436 9.39 5.09 2.85
CA CYS A 436 10.26 6.27 2.98
C CYS A 436 11.34 6.09 4.06
N CYS A 437 11.02 5.41 5.14
CA CYS A 437 11.94 5.11 6.24
C CYS A 437 11.56 3.80 6.91
N VAL A 438 12.51 3.21 7.61
CA VAL A 438 12.33 2.00 8.42
C VAL A 438 13.34 2.04 9.56
N ASP A 439 13.03 1.39 10.69
CA ASP A 439 14.00 1.24 11.77
C ASP A 439 15.29 0.59 11.22
N PRO A 440 16.47 1.24 11.37
CA PRO A 440 17.73 0.67 10.90
C PRO A 440 18.05 -0.69 11.50
N ASP A 441 17.56 -0.96 12.72
CA ASP A 441 17.74 -2.21 13.43
C ASP A 441 16.62 -3.24 13.13
N PHE A 442 15.70 -2.91 12.21
CA PHE A 442 14.63 -3.83 11.80
C PHE A 442 15.23 -5.13 11.23
N ASP A 443 14.82 -6.27 11.82
CA ASP A 443 15.20 -7.60 11.35
C ASP A 443 14.14 -8.12 10.35
N GLU A 444 14.50 -8.14 9.08
CA GLU A 444 13.64 -8.64 7.99
C GLU A 444 13.52 -10.16 7.94
N SER A 445 14.36 -10.87 8.70
CA SER A 445 14.52 -12.33 8.55
C SER A 445 13.21 -13.09 8.74
N MET A 446 12.31 -12.62 9.62
CA MET A 446 11.01 -13.24 9.84
C MET A 446 10.09 -13.06 8.63
N VAL A 447 10.11 -11.88 7.99
CA VAL A 447 9.34 -11.63 6.77
C VAL A 447 9.90 -12.46 5.64
N GLU A 448 11.19 -12.35 5.36
CA GLU A 448 11.87 -13.03 4.25
C GLU A 448 11.66 -14.56 4.27
N LYS A 449 11.79 -15.18 5.45
CA LYS A 449 11.67 -16.64 5.61
C LYS A 449 10.22 -17.15 5.54
N ASN A 450 9.24 -16.32 5.91
CA ASN A 450 7.85 -16.75 5.97
C ASN A 450 6.97 -16.18 4.84
N LEU A 451 7.49 -15.26 4.02
CA LEU A 451 6.85 -14.75 2.82
C LEU A 451 7.43 -15.50 1.61
N LEU A 452 6.81 -16.61 1.23
CA LEU A 452 7.33 -17.59 0.24
C LEU A 452 7.60 -16.98 -1.14
N LEU A 453 6.94 -15.87 -1.47
CA LEU A 453 7.07 -15.14 -2.73
C LEU A 453 8.14 -14.04 -2.71
N TRP A 454 8.88 -13.90 -1.58
CA TRP A 454 9.98 -12.92 -1.46
C TRP A 454 11.04 -13.13 -2.54
N GLY A 455 11.59 -12.04 -3.01
CA GLY A 455 12.58 -12.01 -4.09
C GLY A 455 11.94 -11.73 -5.45
N LYS A 456 11.99 -12.67 -6.41
CA LYS A 456 11.57 -12.40 -7.80
C LYS A 456 10.10 -12.01 -7.96
N ALA A 457 9.20 -12.69 -7.26
CA ALA A 457 7.76 -12.43 -7.36
C ALA A 457 7.33 -11.19 -6.57
N TYR A 458 8.07 -10.89 -5.50
CA TYR A 458 7.88 -9.69 -4.69
C TYR A 458 9.25 -9.09 -4.35
N PRO A 459 9.85 -8.32 -5.29
CA PRO A 459 11.15 -7.70 -5.06
C PRO A 459 11.01 -6.55 -4.05
N PHE A 460 11.87 -6.56 -3.02
CA PHE A 460 11.95 -5.50 -2.03
C PHE A 460 13.39 -5.34 -1.56
N ASP A 461 13.98 -4.17 -1.84
CA ASP A 461 15.36 -3.84 -1.46
C ASP A 461 15.35 -3.09 -0.11
N LEU A 462 15.27 -3.85 0.97
CA LEU A 462 15.25 -3.30 2.32
C LEU A 462 16.58 -2.65 2.71
N ASP A 463 17.72 -3.16 2.23
CA ASP A 463 19.03 -2.55 2.47
C ASP A 463 19.11 -1.14 1.89
N SER A 464 18.53 -0.92 0.72
CA SER A 464 18.43 0.40 0.11
C SER A 464 17.44 1.29 0.87
N LEU A 465 16.33 0.74 1.37
CA LEU A 465 15.38 1.47 2.21
C LEU A 465 16.03 1.91 3.54
N LYS A 466 16.77 1.04 4.21
CA LYS A 466 17.54 1.37 5.44
C LYS A 466 18.54 2.52 5.24
N LYS A 467 19.05 2.70 4.02
CA LYS A 467 19.94 3.83 3.66
C LYS A 467 19.18 5.10 3.31
N LEU A 468 17.95 4.97 2.85
CA LEU A 468 17.15 6.07 2.34
C LEU A 468 16.75 7.05 3.44
N GLN A 469 16.05 6.58 4.47
CA GLN A 469 15.67 7.32 5.69
C GLN A 469 15.20 8.76 5.40
N ILE A 470 14.08 8.90 4.69
CA ILE A 470 13.51 10.21 4.36
C ILE A 470 12.33 10.49 5.31
N PRO A 471 12.38 11.54 6.13
CA PRO A 471 11.20 11.97 6.87
C PRO A 471 10.13 12.49 5.89
N PHE A 472 8.86 12.20 6.16
CA PHE A 472 7.76 12.55 5.28
C PHE A 472 6.57 13.16 6.02
N LEU A 473 5.72 13.84 5.27
CA LEU A 473 4.40 14.27 5.69
C LEU A 473 3.37 13.84 4.64
N LEU A 474 2.31 13.17 5.08
CA LEU A 474 1.10 13.06 4.27
C LEU A 474 0.31 14.37 4.46
N LEU A 475 0.45 15.26 3.50
CA LEU A 475 -0.12 16.59 3.52
C LEU A 475 -0.64 16.97 2.13
N GLY A 476 -1.93 16.83 1.93
CA GLY A 476 -2.59 17.07 0.66
C GLY A 476 -3.86 17.92 0.76
N PRO A 477 -4.66 17.96 -0.29
CA PRO A 477 -5.87 18.76 -0.31
C PRO A 477 -6.99 18.11 0.51
N TRP A 478 -8.01 18.88 0.84
CA TRP A 478 -9.23 18.35 1.44
C TRP A 478 -10.04 17.59 0.39
N GLY A 479 -10.20 16.29 0.61
CA GLY A 479 -10.96 15.36 -0.24
C GLY A 479 -12.05 14.64 0.52
N LYS A 480 -13.00 14.03 -0.22
CA LYS A 480 -14.08 13.21 0.31
C LYS A 480 -14.44 12.08 -0.66
N ASP A 481 -15.03 11.02 -0.09
CA ASP A 481 -15.57 9.86 -0.80
C ASP A 481 -14.54 9.18 -1.73
N LEU A 482 -13.31 8.97 -1.18
CA LEU A 482 -12.26 8.23 -1.87
C LEU A 482 -12.79 6.87 -2.34
N HIS A 483 -12.42 6.45 -3.55
CA HIS A 483 -12.85 5.19 -4.18
C HIS A 483 -14.34 5.08 -4.50
N GLU A 484 -15.16 6.07 -4.14
CA GLU A 484 -16.61 6.06 -4.38
C GLU A 484 -17.00 6.83 -5.66
N GLY A 485 -18.24 6.66 -6.11
CA GLY A 485 -18.76 7.34 -7.31
C GLY A 485 -19.05 8.83 -7.12
N THR A 486 -18.83 9.36 -5.91
CA THR A 486 -18.97 10.79 -5.55
C THR A 486 -17.66 11.38 -5.06
N GLU A 487 -16.53 10.76 -5.42
CA GLU A 487 -15.20 11.25 -5.14
C GLU A 487 -15.04 12.70 -5.57
N ARG A 488 -14.50 13.54 -4.68
CA ARG A 488 -14.38 14.98 -4.91
C ARG A 488 -13.27 15.64 -4.09
N VAL A 489 -12.66 16.68 -4.68
CA VAL A 489 -11.67 17.53 -4.03
C VAL A 489 -12.19 18.96 -3.87
N HIS A 490 -11.87 19.59 -2.75
CA HIS A 490 -12.24 20.97 -2.47
C HIS A 490 -11.35 21.95 -3.25
N ILE A 491 -11.95 22.76 -4.14
CA ILE A 491 -11.24 23.60 -5.11
C ILE A 491 -10.26 24.59 -4.44
N ASP A 492 -10.68 25.30 -3.39
CA ASP A 492 -9.80 26.26 -2.70
C ASP A 492 -8.63 25.54 -1.99
N SER A 493 -8.87 24.33 -1.45
CA SER A 493 -7.84 23.53 -0.79
C SER A 493 -6.74 23.14 -1.79
N VAL A 494 -7.11 22.59 -2.94
CA VAL A 494 -6.16 22.10 -3.94
C VAL A 494 -5.48 23.23 -4.72
N SER A 495 -6.23 24.32 -5.04
CA SER A 495 -5.72 25.34 -5.96
C SER A 495 -5.02 26.54 -5.28
N ARG A 496 -5.20 26.70 -3.97
CA ARG A 496 -4.64 27.85 -3.23
C ARG A 496 -3.93 27.48 -1.94
N LYS A 497 -4.57 26.67 -1.05
CA LYS A 497 -4.01 26.39 0.28
C LYS A 497 -2.81 25.47 0.18
N LEU A 498 -2.95 24.32 -0.47
CA LEU A 498 -1.86 23.37 -0.63
C LEU A 498 -0.65 23.99 -1.35
N PRO A 499 -0.77 24.65 -2.52
CA PRO A 499 0.39 25.28 -3.17
C PRO A 499 1.13 26.30 -2.31
N HIS A 500 0.39 27.09 -1.52
CA HIS A 500 0.99 28.05 -0.59
C HIS A 500 1.86 27.36 0.49
N ILE A 501 1.43 26.21 0.99
CA ILE A 501 2.20 25.44 1.96
C ILE A 501 3.41 24.77 1.31
N LEU A 502 3.26 24.21 0.11
CA LEU A 502 4.36 23.63 -0.65
C LEU A 502 5.47 24.67 -0.91
N ASP A 503 5.12 25.88 -1.34
CA ASP A 503 6.07 27.01 -1.48
C ASP A 503 6.79 27.33 -0.17
N ALA A 504 6.04 27.36 0.94
CA ALA A 504 6.61 27.65 2.25
C ALA A 504 7.59 26.55 2.71
N ILE A 505 7.30 25.29 2.45
CA ILE A 505 8.17 24.14 2.74
C ILE A 505 9.47 24.25 1.94
N ILE A 506 9.41 24.45 0.61
CA ILE A 506 10.59 24.63 -0.23
C ILE A 506 11.45 25.79 0.26
N SER A 507 10.79 26.93 0.56
CA SER A 507 11.48 28.14 1.04
C SER A 507 12.11 27.95 2.42
N TYR A 508 11.53 27.13 3.28
CA TYR A 508 12.06 26.82 4.61
C TYR A 508 13.33 25.97 4.48
N VAL A 509 13.22 24.83 3.78
CA VAL A 509 14.34 23.90 3.54
C VAL A 509 15.52 24.61 2.85
N GLY A 510 15.28 25.52 1.92
CA GLY A 510 16.34 26.29 1.25
C GLY A 510 17.11 27.28 2.15
N ARG A 511 16.68 27.48 3.40
CA ARG A 511 17.35 28.42 4.34
C ARG A 511 18.20 27.71 5.39
N GLU A 512 17.99 26.40 5.56
CA GLU A 512 18.83 25.56 6.42
C GLU A 512 20.21 25.32 5.75
#